data_2eb1d8dd1fa776fc3db5226120501880
#
_entry.id   2eb1d8dd1fa776fc3db5226120501880
#
_cell.length_a   1.000
_cell.length_b   1.000
_cell.length_c   1.000
_cell.angle_alpha   90.00
_cell.angle_beta   90.00
_cell.angle_gamma   90.00
#
_symmetry.space_group_name_H-M   'P 1'
#
loop_
_entity.id
_entity.type
_entity.pdbx_description
1 polymer ?
#
loop_
_entity_poly.entity_id
_entity_poly.type
_entity_poly.pdbx_seq_one_letter_code
_entity_poly.pdbx_strand_id
1 'polypeptide(L)'
;MCIRDSRTKAERKGDAYVINGTKAWITNGGAADAALVYVNTQPEKGEKGITALIVEKGTRGFAVGKEEKKLGVHATACTELSFADCEVPVGNRIGNEGEGYKIALSTLDGGRIGIAAQATGIAQGAFEAALSYAQQRQAFGHPIADFQAIQFMLADMATELDAARLLARRAAWKQDSGARFTMEASIAKLFASEMSTRVTHKAIQIHGGYGYSREYPVERNYRDARITEIYEGTSEIQRLVISASVLKA
;
A
#
# COMPACT_ATOMS: atom_id res chain seq x y z
N MET A 1 -4.43 7.80 -1.97
CA MET A 1 -5.59 8.63 -1.58
C MET A 1 -5.06 9.97 -1.07
N CYS A 2 -5.52 11.07 -1.60
CA CYS A 2 -5.09 12.39 -1.14
C CYS A 2 -5.99 12.83 0.02
N ILE A 3 -5.53 12.63 1.26
CA ILE A 3 -6.29 13.04 2.47
C ILE A 3 -6.44 14.57 2.51
N ARG A 4 -5.49 15.27 1.89
CA ARG A 4 -5.39 16.73 1.90
C ARG A 4 -6.58 17.45 1.26
N ASP A 5 -7.20 16.86 0.22
CA ASP A 5 -8.36 17.41 -0.51
C ASP A 5 -9.67 16.65 -0.23
N SER A 6 -9.75 16.01 0.94
CA SER A 6 -10.94 15.25 1.35
C SER A 6 -12.18 16.15 1.37
N ARG A 7 -13.25 15.71 0.64
CA ARG A 7 -14.53 16.40 0.56
C ARG A 7 -15.54 15.95 1.63
N THR A 8 -15.27 14.83 2.32
CA THR A 8 -16.13 14.36 3.42
C THR A 8 -16.03 15.34 4.56
N LYS A 9 -17.17 15.90 4.97
CA LYS A 9 -17.28 16.91 6.02
C LYS A 9 -17.89 16.32 7.27
N ALA A 10 -17.60 16.91 8.42
CA ALA A 10 -18.29 16.65 9.67
C ALA A 10 -18.54 17.97 10.39
N GLU A 11 -19.78 18.16 10.84
CA GLU A 11 -20.19 19.29 11.65
C GLU A 11 -20.40 18.82 13.08
N ARG A 12 -19.83 19.53 14.06
CA ARG A 12 -20.05 19.23 15.47
C ARG A 12 -21.41 19.79 15.91
N LYS A 13 -22.28 18.93 16.42
CA LYS A 13 -23.59 19.28 16.99
C LYS A 13 -23.68 18.74 18.41
N GLY A 14 -23.45 19.60 19.39
CA GLY A 14 -23.40 19.17 20.80
C GLY A 14 -22.30 18.15 21.05
N ASP A 15 -22.69 16.93 21.49
CA ASP A 15 -21.79 15.85 21.82
C ASP A 15 -21.56 14.84 20.66
N ALA A 16 -21.94 15.21 19.44
CA ALA A 16 -21.74 14.38 18.25
C ALA A 16 -21.17 15.17 17.08
N TYR A 17 -20.56 14.44 16.14
CA TYR A 17 -20.21 14.89 14.80
C TYR A 17 -21.22 14.31 13.80
N VAL A 18 -21.77 15.12 12.92
CA VAL A 18 -22.63 14.71 11.81
C VAL A 18 -21.79 14.64 10.55
N ILE A 19 -21.54 13.45 10.05
CA ILE A 19 -20.66 13.20 8.89
C ILE A 19 -21.52 13.10 7.62
N ASN A 20 -21.06 13.79 6.56
CA ASN A 20 -21.65 13.73 5.22
C ASN A 20 -20.55 13.59 4.16
N GLY A 21 -20.71 12.64 3.24
CA GLY A 21 -19.79 12.41 2.12
C GLY A 21 -19.48 10.96 1.86
N THR A 22 -18.44 10.71 1.07
CA THR A 22 -18.00 9.35 0.69
C THR A 22 -16.49 9.18 0.84
N LYS A 23 -16.06 7.94 1.05
CA LYS A 23 -14.66 7.52 1.03
C LYS A 23 -14.53 6.38 0.04
N ALA A 24 -13.67 6.52 -0.96
CA ALA A 24 -13.39 5.49 -1.96
C ALA A 24 -12.13 4.70 -1.63
N TRP A 25 -12.04 3.50 -2.19
CA TRP A 25 -10.88 2.61 -2.09
C TRP A 25 -10.55 2.19 -0.65
N ILE A 26 -11.57 1.90 0.15
CA ILE A 26 -11.38 1.50 1.54
C ILE A 26 -11.19 -0.01 1.64
N THR A 27 -10.00 -0.40 2.03
CA THR A 27 -9.63 -1.79 2.28
C THR A 27 -10.46 -2.35 3.44
N ASN A 28 -11.02 -3.54 3.25
CA ASN A 28 -11.86 -4.25 4.21
C ASN A 28 -13.13 -3.50 4.65
N GLY A 29 -13.57 -2.46 3.93
CA GLY A 29 -14.71 -1.64 4.34
C GLY A 29 -16.00 -2.43 4.59
N GLY A 30 -16.23 -3.53 3.86
CA GLY A 30 -17.38 -4.42 4.07
C GLY A 30 -17.23 -5.42 5.23
N ALA A 31 -15.99 -5.78 5.58
CA ALA A 31 -15.67 -6.78 6.59
C ALA A 31 -15.35 -6.19 7.97
N ALA A 32 -14.89 -4.96 8.03
CA ALA A 32 -14.47 -4.30 9.26
C ALA A 32 -15.67 -3.97 10.19
N ASP A 33 -15.46 -4.07 11.49
CA ASP A 33 -16.45 -3.68 12.50
C ASP A 33 -16.42 -2.18 12.82
N ALA A 34 -15.31 -1.50 12.48
CA ALA A 34 -15.16 -0.05 12.61
C ALA A 34 -14.26 0.50 11.50
N ALA A 35 -14.48 1.75 11.12
CA ALA A 35 -13.68 2.49 10.16
C ALA A 35 -13.03 3.71 10.82
N LEU A 36 -11.71 3.89 10.58
CA LEU A 36 -11.03 5.15 10.86
C LEU A 36 -11.27 6.11 9.70
N VAL A 37 -11.99 7.18 9.95
CA VAL A 37 -12.44 8.12 8.93
C VAL A 37 -11.82 9.50 9.16
N TYR A 38 -11.12 10.01 8.16
CA TYR A 38 -10.60 11.38 8.16
C TYR A 38 -11.63 12.29 7.50
N VAL A 39 -12.13 13.28 8.23
CA VAL A 39 -13.19 14.19 7.84
C VAL A 39 -12.73 15.64 7.99
N ASN A 40 -13.29 16.53 7.19
CA ASN A 40 -13.02 17.95 7.31
C ASN A 40 -14.04 18.60 8.26
N THR A 41 -13.58 18.98 9.45
CA THR A 41 -14.38 19.66 10.47
C THR A 41 -14.28 21.19 10.39
N GLN A 42 -13.21 21.71 9.74
CA GLN A 42 -12.93 23.14 9.62
C GLN A 42 -12.35 23.42 8.22
N PRO A 43 -13.21 23.44 7.16
CA PRO A 43 -12.76 23.54 5.75
C PRO A 43 -11.87 24.75 5.46
N GLU A 44 -12.10 25.86 6.15
CA GLU A 44 -11.34 27.10 6.01
C GLU A 44 -9.88 26.98 6.46
N LYS A 45 -9.54 25.97 7.26
CA LYS A 45 -8.17 25.69 7.74
C LYS A 45 -7.38 24.72 6.86
N GLY A 46 -7.98 24.28 5.73
CA GLY A 46 -7.34 23.32 4.84
C GLY A 46 -6.96 22.00 5.54
N GLU A 47 -5.71 21.57 5.42
CA GLU A 47 -5.24 20.32 6.05
C GLU A 47 -5.28 20.33 7.59
N LYS A 48 -5.20 21.53 8.21
CA LYS A 48 -5.35 21.71 9.66
C LYS A 48 -6.80 21.64 10.14
N GLY A 49 -7.75 21.52 9.23
CA GLY A 49 -9.17 21.32 9.53
C GLY A 49 -9.58 19.84 9.51
N ILE A 50 -8.66 18.92 9.22
CA ILE A 50 -8.97 17.50 9.14
C ILE A 50 -8.91 16.85 10.54
N THR A 51 -9.98 16.12 10.88
CA THR A 51 -10.14 15.40 12.15
C THR A 51 -10.28 13.90 11.88
N ALA A 52 -9.78 13.07 12.77
CA ALA A 52 -9.87 11.61 12.70
C ALA A 52 -10.99 11.11 13.63
N LEU A 53 -11.91 10.31 13.10
CA LEU A 53 -13.06 9.75 13.83
C LEU A 53 -13.13 8.23 13.64
N ILE A 54 -13.49 7.50 14.69
CA ILE A 54 -13.87 6.08 14.59
C ILE A 54 -15.38 5.99 14.35
N VAL A 55 -15.76 5.34 13.26
CA VAL A 55 -17.17 5.08 12.93
C VAL A 55 -17.41 3.58 13.01
N GLU A 56 -18.28 3.16 13.92
CA GLU A 56 -18.61 1.76 14.14
C GLU A 56 -19.62 1.24 13.08
N LYS A 57 -19.50 -0.02 12.74
CA LYS A 57 -20.45 -0.69 11.86
C LYS A 57 -21.87 -0.63 12.47
N GLY A 58 -22.86 -0.33 11.64
CA GLY A 58 -24.24 -0.19 12.08
C GLY A 58 -24.60 1.20 12.59
N THR A 59 -23.66 2.14 12.67
CA THR A 59 -24.00 3.56 12.93
C THR A 59 -24.99 4.06 11.90
N ARG A 60 -26.09 4.68 12.36
CA ARG A 60 -27.11 5.23 11.47
C ARG A 60 -26.49 6.24 10.49
N GLY A 61 -26.82 6.10 9.20
CA GLY A 61 -26.27 6.94 8.14
C GLY A 61 -24.91 6.50 7.61
N PHE A 62 -24.31 5.45 8.16
CA PHE A 62 -23.13 4.79 7.61
C PHE A 62 -23.52 3.60 6.75
N ALA A 63 -23.03 3.53 5.52
CA ALA A 63 -23.26 2.41 4.62
C ALA A 63 -21.99 2.04 3.84
N VAL A 64 -21.86 0.74 3.58
CA VAL A 64 -20.83 0.18 2.71
C VAL A 64 -21.37 0.15 1.28
N GLY A 65 -20.63 0.76 0.38
CA GLY A 65 -20.98 0.81 -1.04
C GLY A 65 -20.44 -0.39 -1.84
N LYS A 66 -20.31 -0.18 -3.14
CA LYS A 66 -19.86 -1.18 -4.09
C LYS A 66 -18.46 -1.69 -3.77
N GLU A 67 -18.26 -3.00 -3.93
CA GLU A 67 -16.93 -3.62 -3.95
C GLU A 67 -16.26 -3.42 -5.32
N GLU A 68 -15.01 -2.96 -5.30
CA GLU A 68 -14.22 -2.70 -6.51
C GLU A 68 -13.61 -3.97 -7.10
N LYS A 69 -13.76 -4.14 -8.41
CA LYS A 69 -13.09 -5.20 -9.17
C LYS A 69 -11.65 -4.78 -9.47
N LYS A 70 -10.69 -5.36 -8.76
CA LYS A 70 -9.28 -4.99 -8.84
C LYS A 70 -8.49 -5.86 -9.80
N LEU A 71 -7.34 -5.38 -10.26
CA LEU A 71 -6.38 -6.13 -11.07
C LEU A 71 -5.77 -7.30 -10.28
N GLY A 72 -5.39 -7.06 -9.03
CA GLY A 72 -4.74 -8.01 -8.14
C GLY A 72 -5.21 -7.85 -6.69
N VAL A 73 -4.57 -8.58 -5.77
CA VAL A 73 -4.90 -8.64 -4.34
C VAL A 73 -6.38 -8.93 -4.13
N HIS A 74 -6.89 -9.96 -4.82
CA HIS A 74 -8.32 -10.29 -4.86
C HIS A 74 -8.84 -10.83 -3.53
N ALA A 75 -7.97 -11.36 -2.68
CA ALA A 75 -8.34 -11.85 -1.35
C ALA A 75 -8.76 -10.75 -0.37
N THR A 76 -8.51 -9.48 -0.72
CA THR A 76 -8.86 -8.32 0.11
C THR A 76 -9.99 -7.55 -0.56
N ALA A 77 -11.12 -7.38 0.11
CA ALA A 77 -12.19 -6.51 -0.36
C ALA A 77 -11.76 -5.03 -0.34
N CYS A 78 -12.24 -4.26 -1.30
CA CYS A 78 -12.04 -2.82 -1.35
C CYS A 78 -13.37 -2.17 -1.75
N THR A 79 -13.89 -1.27 -0.92
CA THR A 79 -15.23 -0.72 -1.09
C THR A 79 -15.24 0.80 -0.99
N GLU A 80 -16.34 1.39 -1.40
CA GLU A 80 -16.71 2.73 -1.01
C GLU A 80 -17.39 2.70 0.37
N LEU A 81 -17.21 3.75 1.19
CA LEU A 81 -17.98 4.01 2.40
C LEU A 81 -18.76 5.31 2.20
N SER A 82 -20.04 5.31 2.49
CA SER A 82 -20.92 6.48 2.39
C SER A 82 -21.45 6.89 3.75
N PHE A 83 -21.57 8.20 3.95
CA PHE A 83 -22.06 8.82 5.17
C PHE A 83 -23.17 9.83 4.79
N ALA A 84 -24.36 9.63 5.33
CA ALA A 84 -25.54 10.50 5.13
C ALA A 84 -26.11 10.81 6.51
N ASP A 85 -25.87 12.02 6.99
CA ASP A 85 -26.21 12.48 8.34
C ASP A 85 -25.81 11.46 9.41
N CYS A 86 -24.57 10.93 9.26
CA CYS A 86 -24.03 9.91 10.13
C CYS A 86 -23.54 10.54 11.44
N GLU A 87 -24.25 10.26 12.53
CA GLU A 87 -23.93 10.80 13.85
C GLU A 87 -22.91 9.94 14.57
N VAL A 88 -21.79 10.55 14.95
CA VAL A 88 -20.66 9.90 15.64
C VAL A 88 -20.36 10.64 16.94
N PRO A 89 -20.32 9.98 18.09
CA PRO A 89 -20.03 10.63 19.38
C PRO A 89 -18.67 11.33 19.37
N VAL A 90 -18.56 12.48 20.06
CA VAL A 90 -17.28 13.20 20.22
C VAL A 90 -16.20 12.31 20.85
N GLY A 91 -16.58 11.36 21.71
CA GLY A 91 -15.66 10.38 22.30
C GLY A 91 -14.97 9.46 21.32
N ASN A 92 -15.50 9.29 20.10
CA ASN A 92 -14.90 8.49 19.03
C ASN A 92 -13.84 9.28 18.23
N ARG A 93 -13.52 10.52 18.62
CA ARG A 93 -12.44 11.29 18.01
C ARG A 93 -11.08 10.81 18.49
N ILE A 94 -10.13 10.68 17.56
CA ILE A 94 -8.73 10.41 17.85
C ILE A 94 -7.95 11.72 17.84
N GLY A 95 -7.27 12.01 18.93
CA GLY A 95 -6.54 13.27 19.13
C GLY A 95 -7.47 14.49 19.24
N ASN A 96 -6.98 15.68 18.91
CA ASN A 96 -7.75 16.91 18.90
C ASN A 96 -8.34 17.19 17.50
N GLU A 97 -9.36 18.09 17.46
CA GLU A 97 -9.83 18.60 16.17
C GLU A 97 -8.68 19.26 15.39
N GLY A 98 -8.60 18.96 14.09
CA GLY A 98 -7.54 19.47 13.22
C GLY A 98 -6.23 18.67 13.26
N GLU A 99 -6.08 17.68 14.13
CA GLU A 99 -4.88 16.82 14.17
C GLU A 99 -4.95 15.62 13.21
N GLY A 100 -6.08 15.37 12.57
CA GLY A 100 -6.28 14.18 11.72
C GLY A 100 -5.26 14.05 10.59
N TYR A 101 -4.84 15.16 9.98
CA TYR A 101 -3.81 15.12 8.93
C TYR A 101 -2.44 14.66 9.48
N LYS A 102 -2.05 15.17 10.64
CA LYS A 102 -0.82 14.76 11.32
C LYS A 102 -0.86 13.27 11.71
N ILE A 103 -1.99 12.81 12.25
CA ILE A 103 -2.21 11.40 12.61
C ILE A 103 -2.09 10.52 11.35
N ALA A 104 -2.74 10.90 10.24
CA ALA A 104 -2.65 10.17 8.99
C ALA A 104 -1.21 10.05 8.47
N LEU A 105 -0.43 11.14 8.48
CA LEU A 105 0.95 11.13 8.01
C LEU A 105 1.85 10.23 8.87
N SER A 106 1.69 10.24 10.20
CA SER A 106 2.47 9.39 11.10
C SER A 106 2.16 7.89 10.90
N THR A 107 0.90 7.55 10.65
CA THR A 107 0.48 6.18 10.32
C THR A 107 1.06 5.72 8.97
N LEU A 108 1.10 6.61 7.97
CA LEU A 108 1.65 6.30 6.65
C LEU A 108 3.14 5.97 6.68
N ASP A 109 3.93 6.57 7.57
CA ASP A 109 5.37 6.27 7.65
C ASP A 109 5.62 4.80 8.04
N GLY A 110 4.87 4.27 9.03
CA GLY A 110 4.90 2.84 9.38
C GLY A 110 4.32 1.96 8.27
N GLY A 111 3.21 2.38 7.66
CA GLY A 111 2.57 1.69 6.54
C GLY A 111 3.51 1.48 5.35
N ARG A 112 4.36 2.45 5.02
CA ARG A 112 5.36 2.35 3.94
C ARG A 112 6.36 1.22 4.16
N ILE A 113 6.79 0.99 5.40
CA ILE A 113 7.66 -0.17 5.75
C ILE A 113 6.91 -1.47 5.50
N GLY A 114 5.64 -1.55 5.90
CA GLY A 114 4.78 -2.70 5.64
C GLY A 114 4.63 -2.99 4.15
N ILE A 115 4.42 -1.97 3.31
CA ILE A 115 4.34 -2.13 1.85
C ILE A 115 5.69 -2.55 1.25
N ALA A 116 6.81 -2.02 1.74
CA ALA A 116 8.12 -2.47 1.30
C ALA A 116 8.35 -3.96 1.59
N ALA A 117 7.92 -4.43 2.76
CA ALA A 117 7.99 -5.85 3.12
C ALA A 117 7.05 -6.71 2.24
N GLN A 118 5.81 -6.26 2.01
CA GLN A 118 4.85 -6.94 1.15
C GLN A 118 5.38 -7.06 -0.29
N ALA A 119 5.87 -5.97 -0.88
CA ALA A 119 6.43 -5.95 -2.23
C ALA A 119 7.63 -6.91 -2.35
N THR A 120 8.51 -6.92 -1.32
CA THR A 120 9.64 -7.85 -1.25
C THR A 120 9.17 -9.30 -1.18
N GLY A 121 8.11 -9.59 -0.39
CA GLY A 121 7.54 -10.93 -0.28
C GLY A 121 6.90 -11.43 -1.58
N ILE A 122 6.17 -10.58 -2.30
CA ILE A 122 5.60 -10.91 -3.62
C ILE A 122 6.72 -11.21 -4.62
N ALA A 123 7.76 -10.39 -4.66
CA ALA A 123 8.91 -10.57 -5.53
C ALA A 123 9.70 -11.85 -5.18
N GLN A 124 9.86 -12.15 -3.88
CA GLN A 124 10.53 -13.38 -3.41
C GLN A 124 9.79 -14.63 -3.90
N GLY A 125 8.45 -14.68 -3.74
CA GLY A 125 7.67 -15.82 -4.21
C GLY A 125 7.73 -15.99 -5.73
N ALA A 126 7.76 -14.90 -6.50
CA ALA A 126 7.93 -14.94 -7.95
C ALA A 126 9.33 -15.42 -8.36
N PHE A 127 10.38 -14.98 -7.65
CA PHE A 127 11.76 -15.42 -7.86
C PHE A 127 11.92 -16.91 -7.59
N GLU A 128 11.41 -17.40 -6.47
CA GLU A 128 11.49 -18.83 -6.11
C GLU A 128 10.78 -19.73 -7.15
N ALA A 129 9.59 -19.30 -7.61
CA ALA A 129 8.88 -20.01 -8.67
C ALA A 129 9.68 -20.02 -9.98
N ALA A 130 10.27 -18.88 -10.36
CA ALA A 130 11.07 -18.76 -11.57
C ALA A 130 12.37 -19.60 -11.51
N LEU A 131 13.04 -19.60 -10.35
CA LEU A 131 14.25 -20.41 -10.11
C LEU A 131 13.94 -21.89 -10.22
N SER A 132 12.91 -22.38 -9.53
CA SER A 132 12.49 -23.78 -9.59
C SER A 132 12.09 -24.19 -11.01
N TYR A 133 11.33 -23.35 -11.71
CA TYR A 133 10.94 -23.62 -13.10
C TYR A 133 12.14 -23.66 -14.02
N ALA A 134 13.10 -22.73 -13.89
CA ALA A 134 14.30 -22.71 -14.74
C ALA A 134 15.15 -23.97 -14.60
N GLN A 135 15.23 -24.55 -13.39
CA GLN A 135 15.97 -25.79 -13.12
C GLN A 135 15.28 -27.05 -13.68
N GLN A 136 13.96 -27.02 -13.82
CA GLN A 136 13.18 -28.20 -14.24
C GLN A 136 12.83 -28.17 -15.73
N ARG A 137 12.57 -26.99 -16.31
CA ARG A 137 12.16 -26.84 -17.70
C ARG A 137 13.32 -27.14 -18.64
N GLN A 138 13.10 -28.07 -19.54
CA GLN A 138 14.07 -28.46 -20.58
C GLN A 138 13.78 -27.70 -21.89
N ALA A 139 14.85 -27.21 -22.52
CA ALA A 139 14.84 -26.69 -23.89
C ALA A 139 16.21 -27.00 -24.54
N PHE A 140 16.20 -27.41 -25.80
CA PHE A 140 17.42 -27.77 -26.54
C PHE A 140 18.30 -28.85 -25.84
N GLY A 141 17.66 -29.74 -25.08
CA GLY A 141 18.35 -30.83 -24.39
C GLY A 141 18.94 -30.50 -23.03
N HIS A 142 18.75 -29.26 -22.52
CA HIS A 142 19.28 -28.76 -21.24
C HIS A 142 18.22 -28.07 -20.40
N PRO A 143 18.35 -27.99 -19.06
CA PRO A 143 17.58 -27.08 -18.24
C PRO A 143 17.73 -25.64 -18.76
N ILE A 144 16.66 -24.86 -18.78
CA ILE A 144 16.80 -23.46 -19.21
C ILE A 144 17.67 -22.62 -18.27
N ALA A 145 17.93 -23.07 -17.07
CA ALA A 145 18.89 -22.49 -16.13
C ALA A 145 20.33 -22.46 -16.67
N ASP A 146 20.67 -23.31 -17.67
CA ASP A 146 22.02 -23.33 -18.27
C ASP A 146 22.24 -22.18 -19.26
N PHE A 147 21.18 -21.49 -19.69
CA PHE A 147 21.32 -20.37 -20.61
C PHE A 147 21.69 -19.09 -19.90
N GLN A 148 22.75 -18.39 -20.35
CA GLN A 148 23.24 -17.15 -19.74
C GLN A 148 22.14 -16.08 -19.59
N ALA A 149 21.24 -15.94 -20.56
CA ALA A 149 20.15 -14.96 -20.47
C ALA A 149 19.24 -15.22 -19.26
N ILE A 150 18.97 -16.47 -18.92
CA ILE A 150 18.20 -16.86 -17.74
C ILE A 150 19.00 -16.62 -16.47
N GLN A 151 20.29 -17.01 -16.47
CA GLN A 151 21.20 -16.79 -15.34
C GLN A 151 21.32 -15.30 -14.99
N PHE A 152 21.44 -14.43 -15.97
CA PHE A 152 21.50 -12.98 -15.75
C PHE A 152 20.19 -12.43 -15.17
N MET A 153 19.04 -12.87 -15.68
CA MET A 153 17.74 -12.49 -15.09
C MET A 153 17.66 -12.91 -13.61
N LEU A 154 18.03 -14.14 -13.28
CA LEU A 154 18.00 -14.65 -11.91
C LEU A 154 18.99 -13.90 -11.00
N ALA A 155 20.19 -13.59 -11.48
CA ALA A 155 21.19 -12.83 -10.73
C ALA A 155 20.70 -11.39 -10.42
N ASP A 156 20.12 -10.70 -11.41
CA ASP A 156 19.52 -9.39 -11.21
C ASP A 156 18.38 -9.43 -10.19
N MET A 157 17.47 -10.43 -10.32
CA MET A 157 16.33 -10.59 -9.41
C MET A 157 16.82 -10.79 -7.97
N ALA A 158 17.82 -11.67 -7.75
CA ALA A 158 18.39 -11.92 -6.44
C ALA A 158 19.04 -10.66 -5.84
N THR A 159 19.80 -9.92 -6.64
CA THR A 159 20.47 -8.68 -6.23
C THR A 159 19.45 -7.61 -5.81
N GLU A 160 18.44 -7.37 -6.63
CA GLU A 160 17.40 -6.39 -6.35
C GLU A 160 16.56 -6.77 -5.11
N LEU A 161 16.29 -8.07 -4.90
CA LEU A 161 15.58 -8.58 -3.72
C LEU A 161 16.38 -8.34 -2.44
N ASP A 162 17.68 -8.61 -2.45
CA ASP A 162 18.53 -8.40 -1.27
C ASP A 162 18.61 -6.90 -0.91
N ALA A 163 18.81 -6.06 -1.91
CA ALA A 163 18.80 -4.60 -1.72
C ALA A 163 17.47 -4.11 -1.12
N ALA A 164 16.32 -4.58 -1.61
CA ALA A 164 15.00 -4.21 -1.09
C ALA A 164 14.83 -4.63 0.37
N ARG A 165 15.26 -5.85 0.70
CA ARG A 165 15.21 -6.39 2.07
C ARG A 165 16.05 -5.57 3.04
N LEU A 166 17.24 -5.18 2.64
CA LEU A 166 18.14 -4.36 3.46
C LEU A 166 17.56 -2.96 3.69
N LEU A 167 16.97 -2.34 2.67
CA LEU A 167 16.32 -1.02 2.79
C LEU A 167 15.11 -1.09 3.72
N ALA A 168 14.26 -2.11 3.61
CA ALA A 168 13.11 -2.29 4.50
C ALA A 168 13.56 -2.50 5.96
N ARG A 169 14.57 -3.35 6.18
CA ARG A 169 15.14 -3.59 7.52
C ARG A 169 15.77 -2.32 8.11
N ARG A 170 16.48 -1.53 7.32
CA ARG A 170 17.05 -0.24 7.77
C ARG A 170 15.95 0.72 8.23
N ALA A 171 14.84 0.81 7.49
CA ALA A 171 13.72 1.66 7.86
C ALA A 171 13.06 1.18 9.16
N ALA A 172 12.82 -0.13 9.32
CA ALA A 172 12.27 -0.72 10.52
C ALA A 172 13.19 -0.50 11.74
N TRP A 173 14.50 -0.75 11.59
CA TRP A 173 15.46 -0.49 12.66
C TRP A 173 15.48 0.98 13.13
N LYS A 174 15.37 1.92 12.20
CA LYS A 174 15.26 3.34 12.57
C LYS A 174 13.98 3.65 13.34
N GLN A 175 12.85 3.05 12.95
CA GLN A 175 11.59 3.16 13.68
C GLN A 175 11.75 2.63 15.10
N ASP A 176 12.30 1.44 15.28
CA ASP A 176 12.48 0.78 16.57
C ASP A 176 13.43 1.56 17.49
N SER A 177 14.41 2.26 16.92
CA SER A 177 15.34 3.12 17.67
C SER A 177 14.73 4.47 18.11
N GLY A 178 13.46 4.75 17.78
CA GLY A 178 12.80 6.01 18.08
C GLY A 178 13.30 7.20 17.24
N ALA A 179 14.16 6.97 16.25
CA ALA A 179 14.65 8.01 15.35
C ALA A 179 13.61 8.36 14.27
N ARG A 180 13.75 9.56 13.68
CA ARG A 180 12.93 9.93 12.53
C ARG A 180 13.29 9.03 11.33
N PHE A 181 12.30 8.36 10.74
CA PHE A 181 12.47 7.35 9.70
C PHE A 181 11.68 7.59 8.41
N THR A 182 11.03 8.75 8.28
CA THR A 182 10.18 9.12 7.14
C THR A 182 10.90 8.95 5.80
N MET A 183 12.17 9.38 5.70
CA MET A 183 12.96 9.27 4.47
C MET A 183 13.30 7.82 4.17
N GLU A 184 13.75 7.05 5.15
CA GLU A 184 14.11 5.65 4.99
C GLU A 184 12.90 4.78 4.62
N ALA A 185 11.75 5.02 5.24
CA ALA A 185 10.49 4.35 4.90
C ALA A 185 10.08 4.63 3.45
N SER A 186 10.22 5.90 3.00
CA SER A 186 9.93 6.29 1.63
C SER A 186 10.90 5.67 0.62
N ILE A 187 12.20 5.62 0.94
CA ILE A 187 13.23 4.95 0.11
C ILE A 187 12.93 3.46 -0.01
N ALA A 188 12.65 2.80 1.12
CA ALA A 188 12.35 1.37 1.15
C ALA A 188 11.11 1.05 0.31
N LYS A 189 10.02 1.81 0.49
CA LYS A 189 8.76 1.63 -0.26
C LYS A 189 8.95 1.86 -1.75
N LEU A 190 9.61 2.93 -2.14
CA LEU A 190 9.87 3.27 -3.53
C LEU A 190 10.66 2.15 -4.22
N PHE A 191 11.81 1.78 -3.65
CA PHE A 191 12.67 0.77 -4.23
C PHE A 191 12.00 -0.60 -4.30
N ALA A 192 11.42 -1.07 -3.19
CA ALA A 192 10.81 -2.40 -3.12
C ALA A 192 9.60 -2.55 -4.05
N SER A 193 8.74 -1.52 -4.18
CA SER A 193 7.57 -1.60 -5.05
C SER A 193 7.95 -1.65 -6.53
N GLU A 194 8.87 -0.78 -6.99
CA GLU A 194 9.32 -0.79 -8.38
C GLU A 194 10.14 -2.06 -8.69
N MET A 195 10.97 -2.53 -7.76
CA MET A 195 11.67 -3.80 -7.86
C MET A 195 10.71 -4.98 -8.01
N SER A 196 9.64 -5.02 -7.20
CA SER A 196 8.66 -6.11 -7.25
C SER A 196 8.01 -6.24 -8.63
N THR A 197 7.68 -5.14 -9.28
CA THR A 197 7.16 -5.14 -10.66
C THR A 197 8.20 -5.68 -11.64
N ARG A 198 9.47 -5.28 -11.53
CA ARG A 198 10.54 -5.79 -12.42
C ARG A 198 10.80 -7.28 -12.21
N VAL A 199 10.87 -7.74 -10.97
CA VAL A 199 11.13 -9.16 -10.64
C VAL A 199 9.97 -10.04 -11.09
N THR A 200 8.73 -9.66 -10.82
CA THR A 200 7.56 -10.43 -11.26
C THR A 200 7.41 -10.47 -12.77
N HIS A 201 7.77 -9.38 -13.47
CA HIS A 201 7.85 -9.35 -14.93
C HIS A 201 8.89 -10.36 -15.48
N LYS A 202 10.13 -10.36 -14.92
CA LYS A 202 11.17 -11.31 -15.27
C LYS A 202 10.73 -12.76 -14.98
N ALA A 203 10.01 -13.00 -13.88
CA ALA A 203 9.50 -14.32 -13.55
C ALA A 203 8.51 -14.86 -14.60
N ILE A 204 7.58 -14.03 -15.09
CA ILE A 204 6.71 -14.40 -16.22
C ILE A 204 7.54 -14.73 -17.45
N GLN A 205 8.54 -13.91 -17.77
CA GLN A 205 9.39 -14.10 -18.96
C GLN A 205 10.17 -15.43 -18.89
N ILE A 206 10.68 -15.81 -17.74
CA ILE A 206 11.39 -17.09 -17.53
C ILE A 206 10.44 -18.28 -17.74
N HIS A 207 9.18 -18.18 -17.34
CA HIS A 207 8.17 -19.21 -17.57
C HIS A 207 7.68 -19.27 -19.02
N GLY A 208 7.92 -18.22 -19.82
CA GLY A 208 7.41 -18.12 -21.19
C GLY A 208 5.88 -18.18 -21.24
N GLY A 209 5.30 -18.93 -22.16
CA GLY A 209 3.83 -19.08 -22.30
C GLY A 209 3.14 -19.58 -21.03
N TYR A 210 3.78 -20.43 -20.25
CA TYR A 210 3.25 -20.90 -18.96
C TYR A 210 3.17 -19.80 -17.91
N GLY A 211 4.03 -18.78 -17.95
CA GLY A 211 3.96 -17.62 -17.06
C GLY A 211 2.74 -16.74 -17.30
N TYR A 212 2.09 -16.89 -18.46
CA TYR A 212 0.84 -16.18 -18.80
C TYR A 212 -0.43 -16.98 -18.44
N SER A 213 -0.26 -18.23 -17.98
CA SER A 213 -1.35 -19.09 -17.53
C SER A 213 -1.64 -18.92 -16.06
N ARG A 214 -2.93 -18.97 -15.68
CA ARG A 214 -3.37 -18.95 -14.28
C ARG A 214 -3.02 -20.21 -13.47
N GLU A 215 -2.49 -21.24 -14.11
CA GLU A 215 -2.01 -22.47 -13.47
C GLU A 215 -0.69 -22.26 -12.73
N TYR A 216 0.05 -21.18 -13.06
CA TYR A 216 1.31 -20.81 -12.43
C TYR A 216 1.16 -19.52 -11.60
N PRO A 217 1.84 -19.42 -10.45
CA PRO A 217 1.63 -18.31 -9.52
C PRO A 217 2.19 -16.97 -10.01
N VAL A 218 3.09 -16.96 -10.99
CA VAL A 218 3.84 -15.77 -11.39
C VAL A 218 2.95 -14.70 -12.04
N GLU A 219 1.90 -15.09 -12.74
CA GLU A 219 0.92 -14.13 -13.31
C GLU A 219 0.17 -13.38 -12.20
N ARG A 220 -0.22 -14.09 -11.11
CA ARG A 220 -0.86 -13.49 -9.95
C ARG A 220 0.11 -12.57 -9.22
N ASN A 221 1.34 -13.00 -9.00
CA ASN A 221 2.37 -12.19 -8.36
C ASN A 221 2.60 -10.88 -9.13
N TYR A 222 2.58 -10.92 -10.47
CA TYR A 222 2.71 -9.72 -11.30
C TYR A 222 1.53 -8.75 -11.14
N ARG A 223 0.30 -9.27 -11.13
CA ARG A 223 -0.90 -8.45 -10.89
C ARG A 223 -0.91 -7.86 -9.48
N ASP A 224 -0.51 -8.63 -8.49
CA ASP A 224 -0.48 -8.22 -7.08
C ASP A 224 0.65 -7.21 -6.81
N ALA A 225 1.80 -7.33 -7.47
CA ALA A 225 2.91 -6.40 -7.33
C ALA A 225 2.52 -4.96 -7.71
N ARG A 226 1.71 -4.79 -8.76
CA ARG A 226 1.40 -3.47 -9.33
C ARG A 226 0.79 -2.49 -8.34
N ILE A 227 -0.04 -2.94 -7.41
CA ILE A 227 -0.67 -2.04 -6.43
C ILE A 227 0.34 -1.42 -5.47
N THR A 228 1.47 -2.09 -5.22
CA THR A 228 2.48 -1.61 -4.27
C THR A 228 3.13 -0.29 -4.68
N GLU A 229 3.11 0.06 -5.96
CA GLU A 229 3.57 1.36 -6.45
C GLU A 229 2.52 2.48 -6.28
N ILE A 230 1.26 2.14 -6.02
CA ILE A 230 0.12 3.08 -6.06
C ILE A 230 -0.34 3.46 -4.66
N TYR A 231 -0.68 2.49 -3.80
CA TYR A 231 -1.23 2.79 -2.47
C TYR A 231 -0.14 3.17 -1.46
N GLU A 232 -0.55 3.64 -0.28
CA GLU A 232 0.33 4.19 0.78
C GLU A 232 1.26 5.31 0.25
N GLY A 233 0.77 6.04 -0.74
CA GLY A 233 1.49 7.06 -1.49
C GLY A 233 2.19 6.50 -2.74
N THR A 234 1.87 7.07 -3.89
CA THR A 234 2.45 6.61 -5.18
C THR A 234 3.98 6.76 -5.20
N SER A 235 4.64 6.12 -6.16
CA SER A 235 6.09 6.26 -6.37
C SER A 235 6.52 7.72 -6.51
N GLU A 236 5.69 8.57 -7.12
CA GLU A 236 5.93 10.01 -7.26
C GLU A 236 5.89 10.71 -5.89
N ILE A 237 4.91 10.37 -5.04
CA ILE A 237 4.83 10.91 -3.67
C ILE A 237 6.04 10.49 -2.84
N GLN A 238 6.53 9.25 -2.98
CA GLN A 238 7.75 8.83 -2.29
C GLN A 238 8.95 9.69 -2.72
N ARG A 239 9.09 9.96 -4.03
CA ARG A 239 10.15 10.83 -4.56
C ARG A 239 10.06 12.25 -4.00
N LEU A 240 8.85 12.82 -3.88
CA LEU A 240 8.65 14.14 -3.27
C LEU A 240 9.07 14.16 -1.78
N VAL A 241 8.73 13.11 -1.02
CA VAL A 241 9.12 13.00 0.40
C VAL A 241 10.63 12.88 0.55
N ILE A 242 11.26 12.05 -0.28
CA ILE A 242 12.72 11.85 -0.27
C ILE A 242 13.43 13.16 -0.63
N SER A 243 13.02 13.81 -1.74
CA SER A 243 13.65 15.06 -2.20
C SER A 243 13.52 16.18 -1.17
N ALA A 244 12.35 16.31 -0.53
CA ALA A 244 12.13 17.28 0.54
C ALA A 244 13.02 17.02 1.77
N SER A 245 13.41 15.77 2.02
CA SER A 245 14.31 15.40 3.11
C SER A 245 15.78 15.70 2.74
N VAL A 246 16.17 15.36 1.52
CA VAL A 246 17.55 15.61 1.01
C VAL A 246 17.85 17.10 0.87
N LEU A 247 16.88 17.90 0.40
CA LEU A 247 17.06 19.35 0.21
C LEU A 247 17.05 20.16 1.53
N LYS A 248 16.67 19.53 2.65
CA LYS A 248 16.68 20.16 3.98
C LYS A 248 17.90 19.75 4.83
N ALA A 249 18.67 18.78 4.37
CA ALA A 249 19.89 18.33 5.02
C ALA A 249 21.06 19.24 4.62
#